data_a7d8fbd0a849168d538b99f8e7649b9a
#
_entry.id   a7d8fbd0a849168d538b99f8e7649b9a
#
_cell.length_a   1.000
_cell.length_b   1.000
_cell.length_c   1.000
_cell.angle_alpha   90.00
_cell.angle_beta   90.00
_cell.angle_gamma   90.00
#
_symmetry.space_group_name_H-M   'P 1'
#
loop_
_entity.id
_entity.type
_entity.pdbx_description
1 polymer ?
#
loop_
_entity_poly.entity_id
_entity_poly.type
_entity_poly.pdbx_seq_one_letter_code
_entity_poly.pdbx_strand_id
1 'polypeptide(L)'
;MPQKAELVVEDRKIQVSNLDKVLYPKAGFAKGQVIDYYIRIAPVLLPHLRDRPLTMKRYPDGVDGQFFYEKNCPSHRPKWVQTAKVWSEGNQRIMHYCLANDLPTLVWAANLADLELHTSLSRKDDIARPTMMVFDLDPGAPADIVQCCQV
;
A
#
# COMPACT_ATOMS: atom_id res chain seq x y z
N MET A 1 10.74 24.22 -1.43
CA MET A 1 9.46 23.89 -0.78
C MET A 1 8.90 22.67 -1.48
N PRO A 2 8.23 21.73 -0.81
CA PRO A 2 7.62 20.58 -1.48
C PRO A 2 6.58 21.07 -2.47
N GLN A 3 6.71 20.63 -3.71
CA GLN A 3 5.73 20.92 -4.76
C GLN A 3 4.43 20.17 -4.42
N LYS A 4 3.36 20.91 -4.16
CA LYS A 4 2.04 20.35 -3.87
C LYS A 4 1.14 20.50 -5.07
N ALA A 5 0.35 19.49 -5.36
CA ALA A 5 -0.69 19.52 -6.38
C ALA A 5 -1.96 18.87 -5.81
N GLU A 6 -3.09 19.14 -6.43
CA GLU A 6 -4.35 18.49 -6.12
C GLU A 6 -4.74 17.58 -7.29
N LEU A 7 -4.97 16.31 -7.00
CA LEU A 7 -5.57 15.35 -7.93
C LEU A 7 -7.04 15.16 -7.58
N VAL A 8 -7.88 15.12 -8.59
CA VAL A 8 -9.27 14.69 -8.44
C VAL A 8 -9.36 13.25 -8.93
N VAL A 9 -9.67 12.35 -8.03
CA VAL A 9 -9.78 10.91 -8.30
C VAL A 9 -11.22 10.50 -7.95
N GLU A 10 -11.97 10.10 -8.96
CA GLU A 10 -13.42 9.96 -8.85
C GLU A 10 -14.02 11.31 -8.37
N ASP A 11 -14.70 11.35 -7.24
CA ASP A 11 -15.32 12.54 -6.64
C ASP A 11 -14.49 13.12 -5.47
N ARG A 12 -13.25 12.65 -5.26
CA ARG A 12 -12.40 13.00 -4.12
C ARG A 12 -11.16 13.79 -4.51
N LYS A 13 -10.90 14.84 -3.74
CA LYS A 13 -9.68 15.65 -3.86
C LYS A 13 -8.58 15.07 -2.98
N ILE A 14 -7.44 14.81 -3.58
CA ILE A 14 -6.27 14.25 -2.92
C ILE A 14 -5.11 15.22 -3.08
N GLN A 15 -4.59 15.71 -1.95
CA GLN A 15 -3.37 16.51 -1.97
C GLN A 15 -2.16 15.60 -2.18
N VAL A 16 -1.46 15.80 -3.27
CA VAL A 16 -0.24 15.07 -3.60
C VAL A 16 0.98 15.99 -3.53
N SER A 17 2.14 15.40 -3.31
CA SER A 17 3.37 16.18 -3.18
C SER A 17 4.56 15.45 -3.78
N ASN A 18 5.55 16.24 -4.24
CA ASN A 18 6.83 15.72 -4.71
C ASN A 18 6.67 14.64 -5.80
N LEU A 19 5.85 14.89 -6.82
CA LEU A 19 5.57 13.95 -7.89
C LEU A 19 6.82 13.55 -8.67
N ASP A 20 7.80 14.45 -8.76
CA ASP A 20 9.07 14.24 -9.46
C ASP A 20 10.10 13.49 -8.60
N LYS A 21 9.79 13.20 -7.33
CA LYS A 21 10.72 12.47 -6.46
C LYS A 21 10.93 11.06 -7.01
N VAL A 22 12.17 10.74 -7.36
CA VAL A 22 12.54 9.40 -7.82
C VAL A 22 12.45 8.42 -6.65
N LEU A 23 11.63 7.40 -6.78
CA LEU A 23 11.46 6.34 -5.78
C LEU A 23 12.20 5.05 -6.15
N TYR A 24 12.46 4.82 -7.44
CA TYR A 24 13.26 3.70 -7.94
C TYR A 24 14.45 4.23 -8.75
N PRO A 25 15.60 4.51 -8.07
CA PRO A 25 16.72 5.20 -8.70
C PRO A 25 17.28 4.50 -9.94
N LYS A 26 17.38 3.17 -9.92
CA LYS A 26 17.91 2.39 -11.06
C LYS A 26 17.08 2.53 -12.33
N ALA A 27 15.77 2.71 -12.19
CA ALA A 27 14.84 2.85 -13.31
C ALA A 27 14.48 4.33 -13.59
N GLY A 28 14.89 5.25 -12.73
CA GLY A 28 14.47 6.64 -12.80
C GLY A 28 12.96 6.83 -12.57
N PHE A 29 12.31 5.88 -11.88
CA PHE A 29 10.85 5.86 -11.74
C PHE A 29 10.43 6.74 -10.58
N ALA A 30 9.66 7.79 -10.90
CA ALA A 30 9.26 8.81 -9.94
C ALA A 30 7.90 8.50 -9.28
N LYS A 31 7.62 9.21 -8.19
CA LYS A 31 6.38 9.06 -7.42
C LYS A 31 5.12 9.29 -8.25
N GLY A 32 5.13 10.25 -9.16
CA GLY A 32 4.01 10.47 -10.07
C GLY A 32 3.72 9.25 -10.94
N GLN A 33 4.76 8.55 -11.39
CA GLN A 33 4.62 7.31 -12.16
C GLN A 33 4.12 6.14 -11.30
N VAL A 34 4.49 6.09 -10.02
CA VAL A 34 3.93 5.11 -9.08
C VAL A 34 2.43 5.33 -8.89
N ILE A 35 2.01 6.59 -8.73
CA ILE A 35 0.59 6.95 -8.63
C ILE A 35 -0.16 6.53 -9.90
N ASP A 36 0.39 6.85 -11.08
CA ASP A 36 -0.21 6.45 -12.36
C ASP A 36 -0.31 4.92 -12.49
N TYR A 37 0.74 4.19 -12.09
CA TYR A 37 0.72 2.73 -12.07
C TYR A 37 -0.41 2.20 -11.17
N TYR A 38 -0.56 2.75 -9.96
CA TYR A 38 -1.62 2.32 -9.03
C TYR A 38 -3.02 2.61 -9.58
N ILE A 39 -3.21 3.73 -10.27
CA ILE A 39 -4.48 4.05 -10.95
C ILE A 39 -4.79 2.99 -11.99
N ARG A 40 -3.82 2.65 -12.84
CA ARG A 40 -4.02 1.69 -13.94
C ARG A 40 -4.24 0.25 -13.47
N ILE A 41 -3.54 -0.17 -12.41
CA ILE A 41 -3.64 -1.53 -11.89
C ILE A 41 -4.83 -1.72 -10.92
N ALA A 42 -5.45 -0.64 -10.46
CA ALA A 42 -6.51 -0.67 -9.46
C ALA A 42 -7.64 -1.66 -9.75
N PRO A 43 -8.15 -1.82 -10.99
CA PRO A 43 -9.21 -2.78 -11.27
C PRO A 43 -8.83 -4.22 -10.93
N VAL A 44 -7.55 -4.57 -11.07
CA VAL A 44 -7.02 -5.90 -10.75
C VAL A 44 -6.61 -6.00 -9.28
N LEU A 45 -6.03 -4.92 -8.72
CA LEU A 45 -5.46 -4.91 -7.38
C LEU A 45 -6.51 -4.79 -6.27
N LEU A 46 -7.48 -3.88 -6.42
CA LEU A 46 -8.48 -3.58 -5.38
C LEU A 46 -9.28 -4.81 -4.91
N PRO A 47 -9.67 -5.77 -5.75
CA PRO A 47 -10.33 -6.99 -5.30
C PRO A 47 -9.54 -7.79 -4.26
N HIS A 48 -8.20 -7.76 -4.32
CA HIS A 48 -7.31 -8.44 -3.37
C HIS A 48 -7.12 -7.68 -2.05
N LEU A 49 -7.36 -6.36 -2.06
CA LEU A 49 -7.21 -5.49 -0.89
C LEU A 49 -8.51 -5.28 -0.13
N ARG A 50 -9.66 -5.51 -0.78
CA ARG A 50 -10.98 -5.16 -0.24
C ARG A 50 -11.26 -5.79 1.11
N ASP A 51 -11.60 -4.92 2.07
CA ASP A 51 -11.95 -5.26 3.45
C ASP A 51 -10.84 -5.99 4.22
N ARG A 52 -9.59 -5.86 3.77
CA ARG A 52 -8.45 -6.45 4.45
C ARG A 52 -7.62 -5.39 5.16
N PRO A 53 -7.36 -5.56 6.47
CA PRO A 53 -6.43 -4.69 7.17
C PRO A 53 -5.09 -4.61 6.45
N LEU A 54 -4.67 -3.40 6.12
CA LEU A 54 -3.46 -3.12 5.36
C LEU A 54 -2.34 -2.62 6.27
N THR A 55 -1.18 -3.27 6.22
CA THR A 55 0.08 -2.73 6.71
C THR A 55 0.80 -2.08 5.53
N MET A 56 1.05 -0.80 5.61
CA MET A 56 1.81 -0.07 4.60
C MET A 56 3.31 -0.24 4.87
N LYS A 57 4.09 -0.58 3.84
CA LYS A 57 5.54 -0.49 3.90
C LYS A 57 5.98 0.69 3.05
N ARG A 58 6.36 1.76 3.74
CA ARG A 58 6.58 3.07 3.14
C ARG A 58 8.06 3.32 2.91
N TYR A 59 8.35 3.90 1.75
CA TYR A 59 9.70 4.24 1.29
C TYR A 59 9.79 5.74 0.98
N PRO A 60 9.75 6.63 1.98
CA PRO A 60 9.70 8.07 1.76
C PRO A 60 10.90 8.59 0.97
N ASP A 61 12.05 7.92 1.05
CA ASP A 61 13.29 8.29 0.35
C ASP A 61 13.66 7.34 -0.78
N GLY A 62 12.68 6.56 -1.28
CA GLY A 62 12.86 5.60 -2.35
C GLY A 62 13.35 4.24 -1.85
N VAL A 63 13.39 3.25 -2.78
CA VAL A 63 13.65 1.84 -2.45
C VAL A 63 15.07 1.57 -1.94
N ASP A 64 16.02 2.44 -2.25
CA ASP A 64 17.40 2.35 -1.75
C ASP A 64 17.58 3.07 -0.40
N GLY A 65 16.53 3.78 0.07
CA GLY A 65 16.51 4.50 1.35
C GLY A 65 15.93 3.67 2.48
N GLN A 66 15.76 4.33 3.63
CA GLN A 66 15.10 3.69 4.78
C GLN A 66 13.61 3.51 4.52
N PHE A 67 13.09 2.38 4.95
CA PHE A 67 11.67 2.09 4.96
C PHE A 67 11.16 1.86 6.38
N PHE A 68 9.85 1.92 6.53
CA PHE A 68 9.19 1.55 7.78
C PHE A 68 7.82 0.93 7.54
N TYR A 69 7.41 0.08 8.45
CA TYR A 69 6.07 -0.49 8.46
C TYR A 69 5.11 0.40 9.26
N GLU A 70 4.00 0.76 8.65
CA GLU A 70 2.95 1.54 9.28
C GLU A 70 1.67 0.70 9.36
N LYS A 71 1.46 0.11 10.55
CA LYS A 71 0.29 -0.74 10.85
C LYS A 71 -0.92 0.10 11.24
N ASN A 72 -0.67 1.13 12.06
CA ASN A 72 -1.73 2.01 12.50
C ASN A 72 -1.94 3.11 11.46
N CYS A 73 -3.16 3.20 10.91
CA CYS A 73 -3.47 4.16 9.88
C CYS A 73 -3.15 5.58 10.35
N PRO A 74 -2.45 6.41 9.55
CA PRO A 74 -2.03 7.74 9.94
C PRO A 74 -3.18 8.60 10.47
N SER A 75 -2.96 9.35 11.54
CA SER A 75 -3.96 10.23 12.13
C SER A 75 -4.38 11.37 11.19
N HIS A 76 -3.48 11.77 10.29
CA HIS A 76 -3.73 12.81 9.28
C HIS A 76 -4.41 12.30 8.00
N ARG A 77 -4.86 11.02 7.99
CA ARG A 77 -5.59 10.48 6.84
C ARG A 77 -6.84 11.29 6.51
N PRO A 78 -7.23 11.35 5.25
CA PRO A 78 -8.54 11.89 4.88
C PRO A 78 -9.66 11.15 5.60
N LYS A 79 -10.73 11.87 5.95
CA LYS A 79 -11.87 11.30 6.70
C LYS A 79 -12.57 10.14 5.98
N TRP A 80 -12.44 10.08 4.66
CA TRP A 80 -13.04 9.04 3.83
C TRP A 80 -12.21 7.75 3.77
N VAL A 81 -10.95 7.78 4.21
CA VAL A 81 -10.13 6.54 4.34
C VAL A 81 -10.69 5.70 5.48
N GLN A 82 -11.24 4.57 5.13
CA GLN A 82 -11.81 3.62 6.09
C GLN A 82 -10.73 2.90 6.89
N THR A 83 -11.08 2.49 8.10
CA THR A 83 -10.17 1.71 8.96
C THR A 83 -10.89 0.50 9.57
N ALA A 84 -10.11 -0.54 9.86
CA ALA A 84 -10.52 -1.68 10.66
C ALA A 84 -9.84 -1.65 12.04
N LYS A 85 -10.60 -1.93 13.08
CA LYS A 85 -10.08 -2.11 14.45
C LYS A 85 -9.65 -3.55 14.64
N VAL A 86 -8.39 -3.77 14.94
CA VAL A 86 -7.85 -5.11 15.17
C VAL A 86 -7.06 -5.10 16.47
N TRP A 87 -7.32 -6.07 17.35
CA TRP A 87 -6.50 -6.26 18.52
C TRP A 87 -5.10 -6.74 18.14
N SER A 88 -4.07 -6.12 18.69
CA SER A 88 -2.68 -6.47 18.46
C SER A 88 -2.08 -7.06 19.71
N GLU A 89 -1.87 -8.37 19.72
CA GLU A 89 -1.25 -9.08 20.85
C GLU A 89 0.14 -8.52 21.21
N GLY A 90 0.98 -8.27 20.18
CA GLY A 90 2.32 -7.74 20.42
C GLY A 90 2.36 -6.33 20.97
N ASN A 91 1.32 -5.51 20.72
CA ASN A 91 1.24 -4.14 21.23
C ASN A 91 0.25 -3.99 22.40
N GLN A 92 -0.48 -5.04 22.74
CA GLN A 92 -1.51 -5.07 23.81
C GLN A 92 -2.50 -3.90 23.68
N ARG A 93 -2.92 -3.59 22.44
CA ARG A 93 -3.86 -2.51 22.16
C ARG A 93 -4.61 -2.74 20.84
N ILE A 94 -5.71 -2.01 20.68
CA ILE A 94 -6.42 -1.94 19.40
C ILE A 94 -5.60 -1.07 18.43
N MET A 95 -5.33 -1.62 17.25
CA MET A 95 -4.73 -0.94 16.12
C MET A 95 -5.81 -0.60 15.09
N HIS A 96 -5.67 0.54 14.44
CA HIS A 96 -6.56 0.98 13.38
C HIS A 96 -5.87 0.83 12.04
N TYR A 97 -6.06 -0.29 11.36
CA TYR A 97 -5.48 -0.54 10.04
C TYR A 97 -6.26 0.21 8.96
N CYS A 98 -5.56 0.78 7.98
CA CYS A 98 -6.20 1.29 6.78
C CYS A 98 -6.88 0.16 5.99
N LEU A 99 -7.96 0.51 5.26
CA LEU A 99 -8.63 -0.36 4.29
C LEU A 99 -8.54 0.30 2.92
N ALA A 100 -7.80 -0.29 1.99
CA ALA A 100 -7.72 0.18 0.62
C ALA A 100 -8.88 -0.40 -0.21
N ASN A 101 -10.08 0.12 0.00
CA ASN A 101 -11.32 -0.37 -0.61
C ASN A 101 -11.68 0.32 -1.92
N ASP A 102 -11.05 1.45 -2.21
CA ASP A 102 -11.38 2.30 -3.36
C ASP A 102 -10.12 2.91 -3.98
N LEU A 103 -10.26 3.39 -5.21
CA LEU A 103 -9.18 4.02 -5.95
C LEU A 103 -8.60 5.26 -5.24
N PRO A 104 -9.41 6.18 -4.70
CA PRO A 104 -8.86 7.32 -3.97
C PRO A 104 -7.95 6.94 -2.80
N THR A 105 -8.30 5.89 -2.04
CA THR A 105 -7.48 5.39 -0.93
C THR A 105 -6.16 4.81 -1.44
N LEU A 106 -6.19 4.08 -2.55
CA LEU A 106 -4.99 3.52 -3.16
C LEU A 106 -4.04 4.61 -3.66
N VAL A 107 -4.58 5.66 -4.30
CA VAL A 107 -3.80 6.83 -4.74
C VAL A 107 -3.22 7.60 -3.55
N TRP A 108 -3.98 7.76 -2.49
CA TRP A 108 -3.50 8.37 -1.25
C TRP A 108 -2.34 7.57 -0.63
N ALA A 109 -2.43 6.23 -0.58
CA ALA A 109 -1.36 5.37 -0.10
C ALA A 109 -0.09 5.50 -0.99
N ALA A 110 -0.25 5.51 -2.31
CA ALA A 110 0.85 5.74 -3.25
C ALA A 110 1.54 7.09 -3.00
N ASN A 111 0.76 8.15 -2.73
CA ASN A 111 1.33 9.46 -2.38
C ASN A 111 2.13 9.44 -1.08
N LEU A 112 1.85 8.54 -0.15
CA LEU A 112 2.65 8.29 1.05
C LEU A 112 3.91 7.45 0.79
N ALA A 113 4.19 7.12 -0.47
CA ALA A 113 5.24 6.18 -0.90
C ALA A 113 5.08 4.79 -0.28
N ASP A 114 3.83 4.33 -0.16
CA ASP A 114 3.50 2.95 0.18
C ASP A 114 3.72 2.09 -1.06
N LEU A 115 4.89 1.47 -1.16
CA LEU A 115 5.32 0.71 -2.33
C LEU A 115 5.09 -0.79 -2.17
N GLU A 116 4.89 -1.26 -0.95
CA GLU A 116 4.53 -2.64 -0.66
C GLU A 116 3.27 -2.68 0.21
N LEU A 117 2.20 -3.22 -0.36
CA LEU A 117 0.89 -3.34 0.26
C LEU A 117 0.77 -4.69 0.96
N HIS A 118 1.07 -4.74 2.25
CA HIS A 118 1.00 -5.97 3.05
C HIS A 118 -0.41 -6.16 3.61
N THR A 119 -1.23 -6.86 2.88
CA THR A 119 -2.62 -7.08 3.27
C THR A 119 -2.79 -8.30 4.18
N SER A 120 -3.75 -8.24 5.10
CA SER A 120 -4.14 -9.39 5.91
C SER A 120 -4.75 -10.50 5.05
N LEU A 121 -4.48 -11.75 5.40
CA LEU A 121 -5.14 -12.92 4.80
C LEU A 121 -6.60 -13.03 5.22
N SER A 122 -6.97 -12.37 6.31
CA SER A 122 -8.34 -12.30 6.83
C SER A 122 -9.01 -10.99 6.44
N ARG A 123 -10.33 -11.00 6.37
CA ARG A 123 -11.14 -9.79 6.23
C ARG A 123 -11.40 -9.15 7.59
N LYS A 124 -11.73 -7.86 7.58
CA LYS A 124 -12.00 -7.05 8.78
C LYS A 124 -13.13 -7.62 9.65
N ASP A 125 -14.07 -8.35 9.04
CA ASP A 125 -15.26 -8.87 9.71
C ASP A 125 -14.96 -10.10 10.57
N ASP A 126 -13.91 -10.86 10.22
CA ASP A 126 -13.45 -12.01 10.99
C ASP A 126 -11.93 -12.20 10.84
N ILE A 127 -11.19 -11.56 11.72
CA ILE A 127 -9.72 -11.58 11.69
C ILE A 127 -9.14 -12.97 12.03
N ALA A 128 -9.88 -13.77 12.80
CA ALA A 128 -9.44 -15.11 13.19
C ALA A 128 -9.55 -16.13 12.03
N ARG A 129 -10.29 -15.80 10.97
CA ARG A 129 -10.54 -16.69 9.84
C ARG A 129 -9.91 -16.17 8.56
N PRO A 130 -8.72 -16.66 8.16
CA PRO A 130 -8.17 -16.37 6.84
C PRO A 130 -9.11 -16.83 5.72
N THR A 131 -9.26 -16.00 4.70
CA THR A 131 -10.10 -16.29 3.52
C THR A 131 -9.25 -16.49 2.28
N MET A 132 -7.93 -16.40 2.42
CA MET A 132 -6.97 -16.68 1.35
C MET A 132 -5.75 -17.36 1.94
N MET A 133 -5.09 -18.16 1.12
CA MET A 133 -3.79 -18.75 1.36
C MET A 133 -2.83 -18.21 0.31
N VAL A 134 -1.66 -17.77 0.72
CA VAL A 134 -0.65 -17.20 -0.17
C VAL A 134 0.65 -17.98 0.00
N PHE A 135 1.26 -18.31 -1.12
CA PHE A 135 2.60 -18.87 -1.17
C PHE A 135 3.55 -17.76 -1.63
N ASP A 136 4.47 -17.38 -0.77
CA ASP A 136 5.52 -16.43 -1.09
C ASP A 136 6.73 -17.19 -1.63
N LEU A 137 7.05 -16.96 -2.89
CA LEU A 137 8.14 -17.65 -3.58
C LEU A 137 9.35 -16.71 -3.63
N ASP A 138 10.34 -16.99 -2.82
CA ASP A 138 11.58 -16.20 -2.74
C ASP A 138 12.74 -16.99 -3.39
N PRO A 139 13.01 -16.74 -4.68
CA PRO A 139 14.00 -17.50 -5.41
C PRO A 139 15.42 -17.17 -4.92
N GLY A 140 16.15 -18.21 -4.46
CA GLY A 140 17.59 -18.12 -4.22
C GLY A 140 18.36 -18.33 -5.53
N ALA A 141 19.55 -17.69 -5.65
CA ALA A 141 20.41 -17.89 -6.81
C ALA A 141 20.77 -19.38 -7.00
N PRO A 142 20.75 -19.92 -8.23
CA PRO A 142 20.62 -19.23 -9.53
C PRO A 142 19.17 -19.03 -10.03
N ALA A 143 18.15 -19.41 -9.25
CA ALA A 143 16.76 -19.25 -9.65
C ALA A 143 16.34 -17.78 -9.67
N ASP A 144 15.36 -17.46 -10.53
CA ASP A 144 14.77 -16.15 -10.67
C ASP A 144 13.23 -16.24 -10.82
N ILE A 145 12.59 -15.16 -11.23
CA ILE A 145 11.14 -15.10 -11.42
C ILE A 145 10.62 -16.15 -12.42
N VAL A 146 11.42 -16.56 -13.38
CA VAL A 146 11.00 -17.57 -14.39
C VAL A 146 10.74 -18.90 -13.71
N GLN A 147 11.61 -19.33 -12.81
CA GLN A 147 11.43 -20.57 -12.04
C GLN A 147 10.24 -20.44 -11.08
N CYS A 148 10.03 -19.26 -10.46
CA CYS A 148 8.83 -19.01 -9.64
C CYS A 148 7.53 -19.18 -10.44
N CYS A 149 7.51 -18.80 -11.71
CA CYS A 149 6.34 -18.99 -12.58
C CYS A 149 6.09 -20.44 -12.99
N GLN A 150 7.00 -21.37 -12.70
CA GLN A 150 6.90 -22.79 -13.03
C GLN A 150 6.32 -23.63 -11.89
N VAL A 151 6.19 -23.05 -10.70
CA VAL A 151 5.66 -23.67 -9.49
C VAL A 151 4.15 -23.48 -9.39
#